data_b0e3665a9b04d3c1075702a1fa91c008
#
_entry.id   b0e3665a9b04d3c1075702a1fa91c008
#
_cell.length_a   1.000
_cell.length_b   1.000
_cell.length_c   1.000
_cell.angle_alpha   90.00
_cell.angle_beta   90.00
_cell.angle_gamma   90.00
#
_symmetry.space_group_name_H-M   'P 1'
#
loop_
_entity.id
_entity.type
_entity.pdbx_description
1 polymer ?
#
loop_
_entity_poly.entity_id
_entity_poly.type
_entity_poly.pdbx_seq_one_letter_code
_entity_poly.pdbx_strand_id
1 'polypeptide(L)'
;MIRRHSDIDSEDNPRLTEESRYIIGIDVGGTFTDLLAFDTAEHTLLEAKVPSLPGAQWRGVLEALDGLGISPAAIHAFVHGTTIATNALLERKGAVTALITTEGFRDVLEIGKGRRLVGGGLFRTDWRRSAPLIPRNLRLEITERTASDGAILKNTREDDLK
;
A
#
# COMPACT_ATOMS: atom_id res chain seq x y z
N MET A 1 17.12 6.33 19.93
CA MET A 1 16.53 7.23 20.92
C MET A 1 15.31 6.52 21.49
N ILE A 2 15.37 6.06 22.72
CA ILE A 2 14.31 5.26 23.37
C ILE A 2 13.44 6.25 24.15
N ARG A 3 12.15 6.34 23.81
CA ARG A 3 11.17 7.08 24.61
C ARG A 3 10.30 6.10 25.39
N ARG A 4 10.15 6.31 26.69
CA ARG A 4 9.24 5.57 27.56
C ARG A 4 7.98 6.42 27.81
N HIS A 5 6.82 5.84 27.56
CA HIS A 5 5.54 6.41 27.97
C HIS A 5 4.86 5.41 28.91
N SER A 6 4.53 5.83 30.11
CA SER A 6 3.73 5.10 31.09
C SER A 6 2.29 5.58 31.02
N ASP A 7 1.36 4.64 31.24
CA ASP A 7 -0.09 4.74 31.46
C ASP A 7 -0.98 4.45 30.25
N ILE A 8 -1.29 3.17 30.10
CA ILE A 8 -2.50 2.72 29.41
C ILE A 8 -3.12 1.61 30.26
N ASP A 9 -4.28 1.88 30.86
CA ASP A 9 -5.09 0.90 31.58
C ASP A 9 -5.64 -0.17 30.62
N SER A 10 -5.41 -1.44 30.97
CA SER A 10 -5.93 -2.59 30.19
C SER A 10 -6.72 -3.54 31.06
N GLU A 11 -8.03 -3.48 31.00
CA GLU A 11 -8.92 -4.61 31.32
C GLU A 11 -9.46 -5.20 30.00
N ASP A 12 -9.36 -6.54 29.86
CA ASP A 12 -9.79 -7.42 28.78
C ASP A 12 -8.79 -7.71 27.64
N ASN A 13 -7.79 -8.59 27.94
CA ASN A 13 -7.10 -9.30 26.85
C ASN A 13 -6.93 -10.80 27.19
N PRO A 14 -7.46 -11.75 26.37
CA PRO A 14 -7.36 -13.18 26.68
C PRO A 14 -5.96 -13.73 26.42
N ARG A 15 -5.30 -14.17 27.49
CA ARG A 15 -4.19 -15.12 27.54
C ARG A 15 -2.91 -14.72 26.83
N LEU A 16 -2.21 -13.75 27.41
CA LEU A 16 -0.78 -13.61 27.20
C LEU A 16 -0.07 -14.72 28.02
N THR A 17 0.61 -15.64 27.36
CA THR A 17 1.55 -16.53 28.03
C THR A 17 2.84 -15.76 28.28
N GLU A 18 3.60 -16.09 29.33
CA GLU A 18 4.90 -15.45 29.62
C GLU A 18 5.89 -15.53 28.44
N GLU A 19 5.63 -16.41 27.46
CA GLU A 19 6.43 -16.58 26.26
C GLU A 19 6.11 -15.58 25.15
N SER A 20 4.89 -15.01 25.08
CA SER A 20 4.48 -14.10 24.02
C SER A 20 4.11 -12.73 24.57
N ARG A 21 5.08 -11.85 24.64
CA ARG A 21 5.01 -10.58 25.41
C ARG A 21 4.95 -9.34 24.54
N TYR A 22 5.37 -9.42 23.28
CA TYR A 22 5.46 -8.23 22.44
C TYR A 22 4.33 -8.12 21.42
N ILE A 23 3.74 -6.93 21.32
CA ILE A 23 2.87 -6.53 20.20
C ILE A 23 3.70 -5.62 19.30
N ILE A 24 3.85 -5.99 18.04
CA ILE A 24 4.74 -5.30 17.11
C ILE A 24 3.95 -4.66 15.98
N GLY A 25 4.22 -3.37 15.75
CA GLY A 25 3.80 -2.63 14.57
C GLY A 25 5.01 -2.26 13.72
N ILE A 26 4.96 -2.56 12.42
CA ILE A 26 6.02 -2.21 11.47
C ILE A 26 5.42 -1.41 10.33
N ASP A 27 6.09 -0.31 9.98
CA ASP A 27 5.86 0.43 8.74
C ASP A 27 7.09 0.36 7.85
N VAL A 28 6.94 -0.31 6.71
CA VAL A 28 8.00 -0.44 5.70
C VAL A 28 7.81 0.64 4.65
N GLY A 29 8.59 1.71 4.77
CA GLY A 29 8.67 2.78 3.78
C GLY A 29 9.69 2.51 2.67
N GLY A 30 9.78 3.42 1.71
CA GLY A 30 10.76 3.34 0.63
C GLY A 30 12.20 3.60 1.07
N THR A 31 12.41 4.34 2.17
CA THR A 31 13.73 4.76 2.65
C THR A 31 14.08 4.15 4.01
N PHE A 32 13.11 4.10 4.91
CA PHE A 32 13.26 3.57 6.25
C PHE A 32 12.15 2.58 6.58
N THR A 33 12.49 1.64 7.45
CA THR A 33 11.55 0.74 8.12
C THR A 33 11.49 1.15 9.57
N ASP A 34 10.32 1.52 10.04
CA ASP A 34 10.05 1.92 11.41
C ASP A 34 9.37 0.74 12.14
N LEU A 35 9.87 0.37 13.32
CA LEU A 35 9.34 -0.68 14.16
C LEU A 35 8.99 -0.12 15.52
N LEU A 36 7.79 -0.41 15.99
CA LEU A 36 7.34 -0.15 17.35
C LEU A 36 7.00 -1.50 18.01
N ALA A 37 7.57 -1.78 19.16
CA ALA A 37 7.28 -2.96 19.94
C ALA A 37 6.75 -2.55 21.32
N PHE A 38 5.50 -2.90 21.60
CA PHE A 38 4.91 -2.72 22.91
C PHE A 38 5.14 -3.97 23.76
N ASP A 39 5.85 -3.80 24.87
CA ASP A 39 6.08 -4.81 25.87
C ASP A 39 4.89 -4.85 26.83
N THR A 40 4.09 -5.90 26.76
CA THR A 40 2.88 -6.02 27.58
C THR A 40 3.16 -6.33 29.05
N ALA A 41 4.33 -6.84 29.39
CA ALA A 41 4.73 -7.14 30.77
C ALA A 41 5.25 -5.89 31.50
N GLU A 42 6.12 -5.12 30.83
CA GLU A 42 6.74 -3.93 31.39
C GLU A 42 5.97 -2.64 31.07
N HIS A 43 4.91 -2.72 30.26
CA HIS A 43 4.14 -1.58 29.76
C HIS A 43 5.04 -0.50 29.12
N THR A 44 6.06 -0.92 28.39
CA THR A 44 7.03 -0.06 27.75
C THR A 44 6.96 -0.15 26.24
N LEU A 45 7.23 0.94 25.55
CA LEU A 45 7.34 1.02 24.10
C LEU A 45 8.81 1.07 23.70
N LEU A 46 9.21 0.15 22.84
CA LEU A 46 10.52 0.10 22.19
C LEU A 46 10.38 0.55 20.75
N GLU A 47 11.34 1.29 20.25
CA GLU A 47 11.36 1.81 18.89
C GLU A 47 12.67 1.47 18.21
N ALA A 48 12.60 1.00 16.98
CA ALA A 48 13.74 0.84 16.10
C ALA A 48 13.45 1.46 14.72
N LYS A 49 14.47 2.08 14.14
CA LYS A 49 14.42 2.64 12.79
C LYS A 49 15.66 2.20 12.04
N VAL A 50 15.45 1.51 10.94
CA VAL A 50 16.52 0.99 10.08
C VAL A 50 16.31 1.42 8.63
N PRO A 51 17.36 1.54 7.81
CA PRO A 51 17.20 1.80 6.38
C PRO A 51 16.45 0.65 5.70
N SER A 52 15.49 0.97 4.83
CA SER A 52 14.85 -0.03 3.98
C SER A 52 15.81 -0.46 2.87
N LEU A 53 15.89 -1.78 2.63
CA LEU A 53 16.69 -2.36 1.56
C LEU A 53 15.81 -2.65 0.36
N PRO A 54 15.94 -1.90 -0.77
CA PRO A 54 15.17 -2.16 -1.97
C PRO A 54 15.33 -3.61 -2.45
N GLY A 55 14.21 -4.30 -2.67
CA GLY A 55 14.19 -5.70 -3.08
C GLY A 55 14.43 -6.73 -1.96
N ALA A 56 14.75 -6.28 -0.73
CA ALA A 56 14.98 -7.13 0.43
C ALA A 56 14.43 -6.50 1.73
N GLN A 57 13.26 -5.89 1.67
CA GLN A 57 12.63 -5.16 2.79
C GLN A 57 12.51 -6.00 4.06
N TRP A 58 12.29 -7.31 3.91
CA TRP A 58 12.22 -8.25 5.03
C TRP A 58 13.50 -8.28 5.89
N ARG A 59 14.67 -7.97 5.30
CA ARG A 59 15.93 -7.87 6.06
C ARG A 59 15.93 -6.71 7.03
N GLY A 60 15.37 -5.55 6.62
CA GLY A 60 15.22 -4.41 7.52
C GLY A 60 14.32 -4.74 8.72
N VAL A 61 13.26 -5.53 8.50
CA VAL A 61 12.38 -5.99 9.57
C VAL A 61 13.14 -6.87 10.56
N LEU A 62 13.91 -7.84 10.08
CA LEU A 62 14.70 -8.73 10.93
C LEU A 62 15.80 -7.96 11.67
N GLU A 63 16.49 -7.07 11.00
CA GLU A 63 17.53 -6.21 11.62
C GLU A 63 16.94 -5.33 12.73
N ALA A 64 15.74 -4.79 12.54
CA ALA A 64 15.07 -4.00 13.56
C ALA A 64 14.68 -4.85 14.78
N LEU A 65 14.19 -6.07 14.59
CA LEU A 65 13.88 -7.02 15.66
C LEU A 65 15.14 -7.44 16.43
N ASP A 66 16.20 -7.81 15.71
CA ASP A 66 17.48 -8.19 16.30
C ASP A 66 18.09 -7.05 17.09
N GLY A 67 18.02 -5.82 16.58
CA GLY A 67 18.50 -4.62 17.26
C GLY A 67 17.77 -4.32 18.59
N LEU A 68 16.53 -4.76 18.74
CA LEU A 68 15.77 -4.68 19.98
C LEU A 68 15.94 -5.91 20.89
N GLY A 69 16.61 -6.96 20.41
CA GLY A 69 16.78 -8.22 21.13
C GLY A 69 15.47 -9.01 21.28
N ILE A 70 14.50 -8.79 20.37
CA ILE A 70 13.19 -9.45 20.44
C ILE A 70 13.25 -10.76 19.63
N SER A 71 13.08 -11.88 20.34
CA SER A 71 12.92 -13.18 19.70
C SER A 71 11.57 -13.28 18.98
N PRO A 72 11.50 -13.85 17.78
CA PRO A 72 10.22 -14.11 17.10
C PRO A 72 9.23 -14.93 17.96
N ALA A 73 9.72 -15.82 18.81
CA ALA A 73 8.89 -16.61 19.73
C ALA A 73 8.20 -15.76 20.82
N ALA A 74 8.76 -14.59 21.13
CA ALA A 74 8.19 -13.67 22.12
C ALA A 74 7.14 -12.72 21.52
N ILE A 75 6.84 -12.83 20.23
CA ILE A 75 5.88 -11.96 19.55
C ILE A 75 4.49 -12.55 19.71
N HIS A 76 3.60 -11.78 20.38
CA HIS A 76 2.18 -12.10 20.53
C HIS A 76 1.36 -11.69 19.31
N ALA A 77 1.59 -10.49 18.80
CA ALA A 77 0.88 -9.98 17.64
C ALA A 77 1.83 -9.16 16.77
N PHE A 78 1.62 -9.26 15.45
CA PHE A 78 2.45 -8.60 14.45
C PHE A 78 1.56 -7.89 13.43
N VAL A 79 1.70 -6.58 13.34
CA VAL A 79 0.98 -5.73 12.38
C VAL A 79 1.99 -5.14 11.41
N HIS A 80 1.79 -5.37 10.13
CA HIS A 80 2.67 -4.88 9.07
C HIS A 80 1.95 -3.92 8.14
N GLY A 81 2.45 -2.70 8.06
CA GLY A 81 2.07 -1.69 7.07
C GLY A 81 3.17 -1.50 6.04
N THR A 82 2.81 -1.11 4.84
CA THR A 82 3.78 -0.70 3.82
C THR A 82 3.23 0.39 2.91
N THR A 83 4.05 1.39 2.63
CA THR A 83 3.75 2.47 1.69
C THR A 83 4.43 2.29 0.33
N ILE A 84 5.11 1.16 0.10
CA ILE A 84 5.91 0.91 -1.11
C ILE A 84 5.08 1.04 -2.38
N ALA A 85 3.89 0.42 -2.41
CA ALA A 85 3.00 0.48 -3.58
C ALA A 85 2.48 1.91 -3.81
N THR A 86 2.12 2.61 -2.74
CA THR A 86 1.69 4.01 -2.81
C THR A 86 2.81 4.91 -3.33
N ASN A 87 4.02 4.72 -2.82
CA ASN A 87 5.20 5.48 -3.25
C ASN A 87 5.54 5.19 -4.72
N ALA A 88 5.51 3.93 -5.14
CA ALA A 88 5.72 3.56 -6.55
C ALA A 88 4.72 4.24 -7.48
N LEU A 89 3.45 4.32 -7.06
CA LEU A 89 2.40 5.01 -7.80
C LEU A 89 2.62 6.52 -7.87
N LEU A 90 2.94 7.15 -6.74
CA LEU A 90 3.17 8.60 -6.65
C LEU A 90 4.42 9.02 -7.43
N GLU A 91 5.49 8.25 -7.34
CA GLU A 91 6.75 8.48 -8.06
C GLU A 91 6.70 8.02 -9.52
N ARG A 92 5.64 7.31 -9.91
CA ARG A 92 5.50 6.68 -11.24
C ARG A 92 6.67 5.74 -11.60
N LYS A 93 7.20 5.09 -10.58
CA LYS A 93 8.25 4.08 -10.70
C LYS A 93 7.63 2.70 -10.53
N GLY A 94 7.69 1.89 -11.58
CA GLY A 94 7.11 0.55 -11.56
C GLY A 94 7.32 -0.16 -12.88
N ALA A 95 6.74 -1.34 -13.00
CA ALA A 95 6.75 -2.10 -14.24
C ALA A 95 5.98 -1.36 -15.33
N VAL A 96 6.36 -1.58 -16.59
CA VAL A 96 5.59 -1.13 -17.74
C VAL A 96 4.25 -1.87 -17.71
N THR A 97 3.17 -1.11 -17.58
CA THR A 97 1.83 -1.65 -17.38
C THR A 97 0.95 -1.26 -18.56
N ALA A 98 0.20 -2.23 -19.10
CA ALA A 98 -0.85 -1.99 -20.07
C ALA A 98 -2.23 -2.07 -19.42
N LEU A 99 -3.19 -1.38 -19.99
CA LEU A 99 -4.60 -1.47 -19.63
C LEU A 99 -5.35 -2.20 -20.75
N ILE A 100 -6.08 -3.23 -20.40
CA ILE A 100 -7.07 -3.85 -21.29
C ILE A 100 -8.44 -3.42 -20.80
N THR A 101 -9.27 -2.91 -21.70
CA THR A 101 -10.59 -2.37 -21.38
C THR A 101 -11.61 -2.73 -22.47
N THR A 102 -12.89 -2.58 -22.14
CA THR A 102 -13.99 -2.72 -23.09
C THR A 102 -13.84 -1.75 -24.27
N GLU A 103 -14.15 -2.19 -25.48
CA GLU A 103 -14.18 -1.35 -26.68
C GLU A 103 -14.99 -0.06 -26.46
N GLY A 104 -14.40 1.09 -26.81
CA GLY A 104 -14.96 2.44 -26.59
C GLY A 104 -14.59 3.06 -25.24
N PHE A 105 -13.87 2.36 -24.33
CA PHE A 105 -13.55 2.87 -23.01
C PHE A 105 -12.06 3.22 -22.81
N ARG A 106 -11.25 3.15 -23.86
CA ARG A 106 -9.80 3.44 -23.83
C ARG A 106 -9.46 4.77 -23.13
N ASP A 107 -10.25 5.79 -23.35
CA ASP A 107 -9.94 7.15 -22.91
C ASP A 107 -10.59 7.52 -21.55
N VAL A 108 -11.25 6.56 -20.87
CA VAL A 108 -11.90 6.79 -19.57
C VAL A 108 -10.89 7.28 -18.52
N LEU A 109 -9.66 6.74 -18.50
CA LEU A 109 -8.60 7.23 -17.59
C LEU A 109 -8.26 8.69 -17.81
N GLU A 110 -8.36 9.16 -19.05
CA GLU A 110 -8.04 10.53 -19.42
C GLU A 110 -9.22 11.47 -19.23
N ILE A 111 -10.40 11.01 -19.58
CA ILE A 111 -11.65 11.77 -19.39
C ILE A 111 -11.95 11.93 -17.89
N GLY A 112 -11.74 10.88 -17.10
CA GLY A 112 -12.07 10.84 -15.69
C GLY A 112 -13.55 11.13 -15.47
N LYS A 113 -13.88 11.87 -14.40
CA LYS A 113 -15.26 12.30 -14.11
C LYS A 113 -15.66 13.58 -14.84
N GLY A 114 -14.86 14.09 -15.78
CA GLY A 114 -15.12 15.36 -16.46
C GLY A 114 -15.09 16.60 -15.56
N ARG A 115 -14.76 16.43 -14.27
CA ARG A 115 -14.71 17.54 -13.29
C ARG A 115 -13.28 18.07 -13.15
N ARG A 116 -13.12 19.37 -13.14
CA ARG A 116 -11.88 20.03 -12.70
C ARG A 116 -11.90 20.10 -11.18
N LEU A 117 -11.19 19.16 -10.53
CA LEU A 117 -11.22 18.99 -9.07
C LEU A 117 -10.39 20.02 -8.29
N VAL A 118 -9.59 20.83 -8.96
CA VAL A 118 -8.68 21.79 -8.30
C VAL A 118 -9.20 23.23 -8.48
N GLY A 119 -9.21 23.98 -7.39
CA GLY A 119 -9.75 25.33 -7.27
C GLY A 119 -9.34 26.28 -8.39
N GLY A 120 -10.33 27.01 -8.94
CA GLY A 120 -10.15 27.95 -10.04
C GLY A 120 -11.17 27.83 -11.16
N GLY A 121 -11.97 26.76 -11.14
CA GLY A 121 -13.14 26.63 -12.04
C GLY A 121 -12.83 26.45 -13.52
N LEU A 122 -13.88 26.53 -14.31
CA LEU A 122 -13.88 26.33 -15.77
C LEU A 122 -13.04 27.35 -16.56
N PHE A 123 -12.73 28.50 -15.96
CA PHE A 123 -12.07 29.64 -16.63
C PHE A 123 -10.56 29.72 -16.47
N ARG A 124 -9.92 28.72 -15.76
CA ARG A 124 -8.47 28.66 -15.66
C ARG A 124 -7.85 28.21 -16.99
N THR A 125 -7.10 29.09 -17.62
CA THR A 125 -6.38 28.82 -18.89
C THR A 125 -5.06 28.09 -18.68
N ASP A 126 -4.49 28.14 -17.47
CA ASP A 126 -3.24 27.50 -17.08
C ASP A 126 -3.43 26.07 -16.56
N TRP A 127 -4.68 25.58 -16.48
CA TRP A 127 -4.94 24.24 -16.01
C TRP A 127 -4.41 23.18 -16.97
N ARG A 128 -3.58 22.30 -16.45
CA ARG A 128 -3.10 21.12 -17.18
C ARG A 128 -3.62 19.87 -16.51
N ARG A 129 -4.08 18.95 -17.32
CA ARG A 129 -4.48 17.61 -16.83
C ARG A 129 -3.24 16.85 -16.38
N SER A 130 -3.33 16.16 -15.24
CA SER A 130 -2.28 15.22 -14.84
C SER A 130 -2.10 14.15 -15.92
N ALA A 131 -0.85 13.82 -16.23
CA ALA A 131 -0.58 12.73 -17.16
C ALA A 131 -1.24 11.43 -16.62
N PRO A 132 -1.94 10.66 -17.44
CA PRO A 132 -2.54 9.40 -17.02
C PRO A 132 -1.47 8.40 -16.58
N LEU A 133 -1.84 7.46 -15.70
CA LEU A 133 -0.93 6.43 -15.20
C LEU A 133 -0.44 5.52 -16.32
N ILE A 134 -1.31 5.21 -17.26
CA ILE A 134 -1.01 4.35 -18.40
C ILE A 134 -1.08 5.19 -19.67
N PRO A 135 0.01 5.28 -20.45
CA PRO A 135 0.02 6.05 -21.68
C PRO A 135 -0.92 5.43 -22.71
N ARG A 136 -1.42 6.23 -23.64
CA ARG A 136 -2.48 5.83 -24.58
C ARG A 136 -2.10 4.64 -25.47
N ASN A 137 -0.83 4.52 -25.85
CA ASN A 137 -0.32 3.41 -26.66
C ASN A 137 -0.28 2.06 -25.92
N LEU A 138 -0.42 2.05 -24.59
CA LEU A 138 -0.52 0.84 -23.76
C LEU A 138 -1.95 0.60 -23.27
N ARG A 139 -2.94 1.28 -23.83
CA ARG A 139 -4.35 1.02 -23.56
C ARG A 139 -4.94 0.27 -24.72
N LEU A 140 -5.26 -0.98 -24.49
CA LEU A 140 -5.82 -1.91 -25.47
C LEU A 140 -7.32 -2.06 -25.24
N GLU A 141 -8.06 -2.32 -26.30
CA GLU A 141 -9.50 -2.52 -26.23
C GLU A 141 -9.83 -3.93 -26.72
N ILE A 142 -10.72 -4.60 -26.00
CA ILE A 142 -11.25 -5.88 -26.39
C ILE A 142 -12.75 -5.77 -26.60
N THR A 143 -13.23 -6.57 -27.55
CA THR A 143 -14.65 -6.70 -27.82
C THR A 143 -15.29 -7.54 -26.73
N GLU A 144 -15.94 -6.89 -25.77
CA GLU A 144 -16.76 -7.55 -24.76
C GLU A 144 -17.81 -6.57 -24.20
N ARG A 145 -18.87 -7.07 -23.60
CA ARG A 145 -19.81 -6.28 -22.84
C ARG A 145 -20.50 -7.10 -21.78
N THR A 146 -20.33 -6.70 -20.54
CA THR A 146 -21.04 -7.28 -19.40
C THR A 146 -21.97 -6.23 -18.79
N ALA A 147 -23.21 -6.57 -18.52
CA ALA A 147 -24.19 -5.71 -17.89
C ALA A 147 -23.99 -5.65 -16.36
N SER A 148 -24.66 -4.70 -15.68
CA SER A 148 -24.52 -4.49 -14.24
C SER A 148 -25.01 -5.66 -13.38
N ASP A 149 -25.89 -6.51 -13.92
CA ASP A 149 -26.40 -7.75 -13.30
C ASP A 149 -25.50 -8.96 -13.56
N GLY A 150 -24.39 -8.78 -14.29
CA GLY A 150 -23.47 -9.85 -14.67
C GLY A 150 -23.83 -10.56 -15.98
N ALA A 151 -24.93 -10.19 -16.66
CA ALA A 151 -25.28 -10.78 -17.94
C ALA A 151 -24.26 -10.42 -19.03
N ILE A 152 -23.77 -11.41 -19.78
CA ILE A 152 -22.83 -11.21 -20.89
C ILE A 152 -23.62 -10.82 -22.13
N LEU A 153 -23.52 -9.56 -22.53
CA LEU A 153 -24.19 -9.02 -23.71
C LEU A 153 -23.37 -9.24 -24.99
N LYS A 154 -22.04 -9.30 -24.86
CA LYS A 154 -21.12 -9.52 -25.98
C LYS A 154 -19.89 -10.27 -25.46
N ASN A 155 -19.59 -11.41 -26.04
CA ASN A 155 -18.43 -12.22 -25.68
C ASN A 155 -17.15 -11.62 -26.27
N THR A 156 -16.03 -11.79 -25.55
CA THR A 156 -14.68 -11.51 -26.06
C THR A 156 -14.40 -12.36 -27.30
N ARG A 157 -13.84 -11.77 -28.34
CA ARG A 157 -13.39 -12.51 -29.53
C ARG A 157 -11.97 -13.02 -29.32
N GLU A 158 -11.68 -14.22 -29.79
CA GLU A 158 -10.35 -14.83 -29.72
C GLU A 158 -9.26 -13.95 -30.40
N ASP A 159 -9.63 -13.24 -31.46
CA ASP A 159 -8.71 -12.36 -32.18
C ASP A 159 -8.28 -11.13 -31.39
N ASP A 160 -9.06 -10.70 -30.38
CA ASP A 160 -8.72 -9.61 -29.50
C ASP A 160 -7.66 -10.02 -28.46
N LEU A 161 -7.34 -11.32 -28.36
CA LEU A 161 -6.40 -11.89 -27.38
C LEU A 161 -5.03 -12.26 -27.99
N LYS A 162 -4.85 -12.06 -29.28
CA LYS A 162 -3.60 -12.30 -30.03
C LYS A 162 -2.82 -11.00 -30.23
#